data_97109f0fc47faa240c09873afdf32161
#
_entry.id   97109f0fc47faa240c09873afdf32161
#
_cell.length_a   1.000
_cell.length_b   1.000
_cell.length_c   1.000
_cell.angle_alpha   90.00
_cell.angle_beta   90.00
_cell.angle_gamma   90.00
#
_symmetry.space_group_name_H-M   'P 1'
#
loop_
_entity.id
_entity.type
_entity.pdbx_description
1 polymer ?
#
loop_
_entity_poly.entity_id
_entity_poly.type
_entity_poly.pdbx_seq_one_letter_code
_entity_poly.pdbx_strand_id
1 'polypeptide(L)'
;MSLTARVSLPPHPLVQALHAEWTKLRTVAGPVWLLAGVVALTVTVGAAAAGAAQCQSATCGIDPAKVSFTGIYPGQAAAAVAGVLAIGNEYSTGMITLSLTAVPRRLTWFFAKAGVLTAPVLIASALAVAGSALAGLLILPGRGFTPAHGYASLTAGADLRAAAGAVVYLTLIALLSLGVAAAVRDSAVAIGLVLGLLYLFPIIASLVSDATLARRLQQIGPLSAGLDVQATTGVNSLPLTPWQGLGVVALWTAGALLLGALALKFRDA
;
A
#
# COMPACT_ATOMS: atom_id res chain seq x y z
N MET A 1 -7.97 56.82 15.68
CA MET A 1 -7.52 55.43 15.85
C MET A 1 -7.82 54.68 14.58
N SER A 2 -6.83 54.57 13.71
CA SER A 2 -6.98 53.88 12.43
C SER A 2 -6.68 52.40 12.58
N LEU A 3 -7.71 51.55 12.58
CA LEU A 3 -7.59 50.10 12.55
C LEU A 3 -7.24 49.68 11.11
N THR A 4 -5.95 49.54 10.83
CA THR A 4 -5.47 48.87 9.60
C THR A 4 -5.80 47.37 9.71
N ALA A 5 -6.94 46.99 9.19
CA ALA A 5 -7.28 45.57 8.97
C ALA A 5 -6.21 45.00 8.01
N ARG A 6 -5.33 44.13 8.54
CA ARG A 6 -4.45 43.32 7.70
C ARG A 6 -5.33 42.41 6.89
N VAL A 7 -5.53 42.72 5.64
CA VAL A 7 -6.10 41.80 4.64
C VAL A 7 -5.07 40.68 4.44
N SER A 8 -5.20 39.60 5.18
CA SER A 8 -4.44 38.40 4.91
C SER A 8 -4.91 37.85 3.55
N LEU A 9 -3.99 37.76 2.60
CA LEU A 9 -4.24 37.10 1.33
C LEU A 9 -4.78 35.69 1.62
N PRO A 10 -5.84 35.24 0.92
CA PRO A 10 -6.36 33.90 1.13
C PRO A 10 -5.25 32.88 0.84
N PRO A 11 -5.07 31.86 1.69
CA PRO A 11 -4.04 30.85 1.48
C PRO A 11 -4.30 30.13 0.13
N HIS A 12 -3.22 29.67 -0.50
CA HIS A 12 -3.26 29.01 -1.79
C HIS A 12 -4.31 27.88 -1.80
N PRO A 13 -5.15 27.71 -2.83
CA PRO A 13 -6.28 26.75 -2.81
C PRO A 13 -5.86 25.31 -2.51
N LEU A 14 -4.63 24.93 -2.84
CA LEU A 14 -4.07 23.62 -2.47
C LEU A 14 -3.88 23.48 -0.95
N VAL A 15 -3.39 24.51 -0.28
CA VAL A 15 -3.15 24.50 1.18
C VAL A 15 -4.48 24.41 1.93
N GLN A 16 -5.51 25.10 1.46
CA GLN A 16 -6.86 25.00 2.04
C GLN A 16 -7.43 23.60 1.86
N ALA A 17 -7.29 22.99 0.67
CA ALA A 17 -7.74 21.63 0.40
C ALA A 17 -7.01 20.60 1.28
N LEU A 18 -5.69 20.70 1.41
CA LEU A 18 -4.89 19.83 2.28
C LEU A 18 -5.32 19.95 3.75
N HIS A 19 -5.53 21.18 4.24
CA HIS A 19 -5.96 21.41 5.63
C HIS A 19 -7.35 20.85 5.90
N ALA A 20 -8.28 21.02 4.98
CA ALA A 20 -9.64 20.48 5.09
C ALA A 20 -9.63 18.95 5.11
N GLU A 21 -8.89 18.30 4.21
CA GLU A 21 -8.79 16.84 4.15
C GLU A 21 -8.07 16.27 5.38
N TRP A 22 -7.02 16.94 5.87
CA TRP A 22 -6.33 16.55 7.11
C TRP A 22 -7.24 16.62 8.32
N THR A 23 -8.06 17.67 8.43
CA THR A 23 -9.02 17.82 9.52
C THR A 23 -10.06 16.69 9.49
N LYS A 24 -10.59 16.32 8.32
CA LYS A 24 -11.51 15.18 8.16
C LYS A 24 -10.87 13.88 8.67
N LEU A 25 -9.63 13.58 8.29
CA LEU A 25 -8.92 12.37 8.74
C LEU A 25 -8.77 12.30 10.25
N ARG A 26 -8.54 13.43 10.92
CA ARG A 26 -8.37 13.47 12.38
C ARG A 26 -9.68 13.40 13.17
N THR A 27 -10.78 13.83 12.58
CA THR A 27 -12.08 13.89 13.26
C THR A 27 -12.94 12.64 13.07
N VAL A 28 -12.65 11.83 12.04
CA VAL A 28 -13.39 10.60 11.75
C VAL A 28 -12.61 9.39 12.25
N ALA A 29 -13.21 8.58 13.11
CA ALA A 29 -12.56 7.41 13.70
C ALA A 29 -12.30 6.27 12.68
N GLY A 30 -13.11 6.16 11.62
CA GLY A 30 -13.03 5.07 10.63
C GLY A 30 -11.65 4.89 10.00
N PRO A 31 -11.01 5.92 9.41
CA PRO A 31 -9.67 5.83 8.85
C PRO A 31 -8.61 5.35 9.85
N VAL A 32 -8.70 5.80 11.11
CA VAL A 32 -7.75 5.40 12.17
C VAL A 32 -7.85 3.90 12.45
N TRP A 33 -9.08 3.37 12.57
CA TRP A 33 -9.30 1.93 12.79
C TRP A 33 -8.84 1.09 11.60
N LEU A 34 -9.04 1.56 10.36
CA LEU A 34 -8.55 0.88 9.17
C LEU A 34 -7.02 0.81 9.14
N LEU A 35 -6.34 1.92 9.44
CA LEU A 35 -4.88 1.95 9.49
C LEU A 35 -4.34 1.10 10.65
N ALA A 36 -4.99 1.11 11.81
CA ALA A 36 -4.67 0.19 12.90
C ALA A 36 -4.87 -1.26 12.49
N GLY A 37 -5.92 -1.56 11.71
CA GLY A 37 -6.16 -2.87 11.11
C GLY A 37 -5.04 -3.31 10.15
N VAL A 38 -4.52 -2.40 9.32
CA VAL A 38 -3.35 -2.69 8.47
C VAL A 38 -2.17 -3.13 9.32
N VAL A 39 -1.85 -2.37 10.39
CA VAL A 39 -0.73 -2.70 11.29
C VAL A 39 -0.97 -4.03 11.99
N ALA A 40 -2.10 -4.17 12.67
CA ALA A 40 -2.42 -5.36 13.44
C ALA A 40 -2.41 -6.64 12.58
N LEU A 41 -3.07 -6.60 11.42
CA LEU A 41 -3.18 -7.74 10.52
C LEU A 41 -1.80 -8.14 9.95
N THR A 42 -1.00 -7.15 9.54
CA THR A 42 0.33 -7.40 8.99
C THR A 42 1.26 -8.00 10.05
N VAL A 43 1.29 -7.43 11.25
CA VAL A 43 2.17 -7.90 12.34
C VAL A 43 1.73 -9.27 12.85
N THR A 44 0.44 -9.50 13.08
CA THR A 44 -0.05 -10.77 13.63
C THR A 44 0.16 -11.93 12.66
N VAL A 45 -0.12 -11.74 11.37
CA VAL A 45 0.09 -12.78 10.35
C VAL A 45 1.59 -13.00 10.11
N GLY A 46 2.42 -11.94 10.09
CA GLY A 46 3.87 -12.06 10.00
C GLY A 46 4.46 -12.83 11.19
N ALA A 47 4.03 -12.51 12.41
CA ALA A 47 4.44 -13.23 13.62
C ALA A 47 3.99 -14.70 13.62
N ALA A 48 2.76 -14.97 13.17
CA ALA A 48 2.25 -16.33 13.03
C ALA A 48 3.05 -17.14 12.01
N ALA A 49 3.38 -16.55 10.86
CA ALA A 49 4.22 -17.17 9.84
C ALA A 49 5.63 -17.47 10.36
N ALA A 50 6.26 -16.52 11.07
CA ALA A 50 7.54 -16.72 11.72
C ALA A 50 7.48 -17.84 12.78
N GLY A 51 6.39 -17.91 13.52
CA GLY A 51 6.15 -18.97 14.51
C GLY A 51 5.92 -20.37 13.90
N ALA A 52 5.37 -20.45 12.70
CA ALA A 52 5.15 -21.71 11.98
C ALA A 52 6.40 -22.17 11.18
N ALA A 53 7.28 -21.25 10.80
CA ALA A 53 8.50 -21.56 10.06
C ALA A 53 9.46 -22.37 10.94
N GLN A 54 10.13 -23.37 10.34
CA GLN A 54 11.16 -24.20 11.01
C GLN A 54 12.35 -24.37 10.07
N CYS A 55 13.52 -24.25 10.62
CA CYS A 55 14.79 -24.52 9.95
C CYS A 55 15.46 -25.72 10.60
N GLN A 56 15.32 -26.91 10.02
CA GLN A 56 15.85 -28.17 10.57
C GLN A 56 17.11 -28.67 9.85
N SER A 57 17.51 -28.04 8.77
CA SER A 57 18.68 -28.43 7.97
C SER A 57 19.77 -27.38 7.99
N ALA A 58 21.01 -27.82 7.79
CA ALA A 58 22.17 -26.91 7.68
C ALA A 58 22.05 -25.89 6.53
N THR A 59 21.16 -26.13 5.56
CA THR A 59 20.86 -25.24 4.43
C THR A 59 19.38 -24.96 4.37
N CYS A 60 18.91 -23.94 5.10
CA CYS A 60 17.55 -23.46 4.94
C CYS A 60 17.44 -22.63 3.66
N GLY A 61 16.72 -23.16 2.67
CA GLY A 61 16.39 -22.43 1.44
C GLY A 61 15.27 -21.38 1.60
N ILE A 62 14.86 -21.07 2.84
CA ILE A 62 13.77 -20.15 3.15
C ILE A 62 14.36 -18.77 3.46
N ASP A 63 13.88 -17.74 2.78
CA ASP A 63 14.25 -16.35 3.01
C ASP A 63 13.59 -15.84 4.30
N PRO A 64 14.35 -15.52 5.37
CA PRO A 64 13.79 -15.09 6.66
C PRO A 64 13.02 -13.77 6.57
N ALA A 65 13.45 -12.86 5.69
CA ALA A 65 12.76 -11.59 5.48
C ALA A 65 11.37 -11.81 4.85
N LYS A 66 11.28 -12.69 3.84
CA LYS A 66 9.98 -13.06 3.24
C LYS A 66 9.04 -13.69 4.26
N VAL A 67 9.54 -14.54 5.16
CA VAL A 67 8.75 -15.14 6.24
C VAL A 67 8.22 -14.05 7.16
N SER A 68 9.08 -13.15 7.62
CA SER A 68 8.70 -12.05 8.52
C SER A 68 7.65 -11.13 7.87
N PHE A 69 7.77 -10.88 6.56
CA PHE A 69 6.87 -9.99 5.81
C PHE A 69 5.68 -10.69 5.17
N THR A 70 5.43 -11.97 5.45
CA THR A 70 4.26 -12.70 4.94
C THR A 70 2.93 -12.01 5.27
N GLY A 71 2.86 -11.31 6.41
CA GLY A 71 1.69 -10.53 6.81
C GLY A 71 1.32 -9.39 5.86
N ILE A 72 2.20 -8.99 4.94
CA ILE A 72 1.87 -7.98 3.91
C ILE A 72 0.82 -8.50 2.92
N TYR A 73 0.73 -9.81 2.68
CA TYR A 73 -0.31 -10.39 1.82
C TYR A 73 -1.74 -10.02 2.26
N PRO A 74 -2.16 -10.26 3.51
CA PRO A 74 -3.46 -9.76 3.97
C PRO A 74 -3.43 -8.25 4.30
N GLY A 75 -2.30 -7.69 4.74
CA GLY A 75 -2.14 -6.28 5.06
C GLY A 75 -2.42 -5.36 3.87
N GLN A 76 -2.03 -5.77 2.66
CA GLN A 76 -2.32 -5.02 1.44
C GLN A 76 -3.83 -4.93 1.13
N ALA A 77 -4.60 -5.96 1.46
CA ALA A 77 -6.05 -5.91 1.29
C ALA A 77 -6.67 -4.85 2.21
N ALA A 78 -6.22 -4.77 3.46
CA ALA A 78 -6.64 -3.72 4.38
C ALA A 78 -6.19 -2.32 3.91
N ALA A 79 -4.97 -2.19 3.38
CA ALA A 79 -4.48 -0.95 2.79
C ALA A 79 -5.30 -0.54 1.54
N ALA A 80 -5.67 -1.51 0.71
CA ALA A 80 -6.55 -1.29 -0.45
C ALA A 80 -7.93 -0.78 -0.03
N VAL A 81 -8.54 -1.40 0.97
CA VAL A 81 -9.84 -0.95 1.53
C VAL A 81 -9.71 0.46 2.09
N ALA A 82 -8.64 0.77 2.83
CA ALA A 82 -8.40 2.14 3.34
C ALA A 82 -8.29 3.16 2.19
N GLY A 83 -7.60 2.83 1.11
CA GLY A 83 -7.50 3.66 -0.09
C GLY A 83 -8.84 3.88 -0.78
N VAL A 84 -9.65 2.83 -0.95
CA VAL A 84 -11.00 2.94 -1.53
C VAL A 84 -11.90 3.81 -0.67
N LEU A 85 -11.96 3.56 0.64
CA LEU A 85 -12.87 4.25 1.56
C LEU A 85 -12.48 5.71 1.77
N ALA A 86 -11.23 6.10 1.52
CA ALA A 86 -10.80 7.48 1.58
C ALA A 86 -11.59 8.41 0.65
N ILE A 87 -12.08 7.91 -0.49
CA ILE A 87 -12.92 8.67 -1.42
C ILE A 87 -14.34 8.09 -1.50
N GLY A 88 -14.48 6.77 -1.37
CA GLY A 88 -15.74 6.07 -1.53
C GLY A 88 -16.80 6.52 -0.53
N ASN A 89 -16.42 6.84 0.70
CA ASN A 89 -17.34 7.38 1.71
C ASN A 89 -17.93 8.75 1.31
N GLU A 90 -17.22 9.56 0.53
CA GLU A 90 -17.77 10.83 0.07
C GLU A 90 -18.80 10.66 -1.06
N TYR A 91 -18.63 9.61 -1.88
CA TYR A 91 -19.64 9.25 -2.88
C TYR A 91 -20.90 8.67 -2.21
N SER A 92 -20.76 7.75 -1.27
CA SER A 92 -21.89 7.09 -0.62
C SER A 92 -22.73 8.03 0.26
N THR A 93 -22.11 9.06 0.85
CA THR A 93 -22.78 10.05 1.70
C THR A 93 -23.23 11.30 0.94
N GLY A 94 -22.91 11.42 -0.36
CA GLY A 94 -23.18 12.62 -1.16
C GLY A 94 -22.32 13.84 -0.78
N MET A 95 -21.37 13.68 0.15
CA MET A 95 -20.47 14.77 0.59
C MET A 95 -19.54 15.27 -0.51
N ILE A 96 -19.41 14.53 -1.61
CA ILE A 96 -18.56 14.92 -2.74
C ILE A 96 -19.01 16.24 -3.36
N THR A 97 -20.30 16.51 -3.43
CA THR A 97 -20.85 17.78 -3.96
C THR A 97 -20.44 18.96 -3.09
N LEU A 98 -20.50 18.81 -1.75
CA LEU A 98 -20.05 19.84 -0.81
C LEU A 98 -18.52 20.06 -0.89
N SER A 99 -17.77 18.98 -1.04
CA SER A 99 -16.30 19.06 -1.18
C SER A 99 -15.90 19.79 -2.46
N LEU A 100 -16.60 19.54 -3.58
CA LEU A 100 -16.34 20.18 -4.87
C LEU A 100 -16.85 21.64 -4.95
N THR A 101 -17.88 22.00 -4.20
CA THR A 101 -18.29 23.42 -4.08
C THR A 101 -17.27 24.23 -3.27
N ALA A 102 -16.68 23.64 -2.25
CA ALA A 102 -15.64 24.28 -1.44
C ALA A 102 -14.31 24.41 -2.21
N VAL A 103 -13.96 23.43 -3.06
CA VAL A 103 -12.76 23.43 -3.89
C VAL A 103 -13.16 23.19 -5.36
N PRO A 104 -13.46 24.26 -6.13
CA PRO A 104 -14.03 24.12 -7.47
C PRO A 104 -13.08 23.48 -8.49
N ARG A 105 -11.78 23.41 -8.18
CA ARG A 105 -10.77 22.73 -9.01
C ARG A 105 -10.74 21.24 -8.63
N ARG A 106 -11.53 20.40 -9.29
CA ARG A 106 -11.69 18.95 -9.06
C ARG A 106 -10.36 18.19 -8.96
N LEU A 107 -9.40 18.52 -9.84
CA LEU A 107 -8.06 17.89 -9.82
C LEU A 107 -7.24 18.29 -8.59
N THR A 108 -7.30 19.56 -8.18
CA THR A 108 -6.60 20.03 -6.97
C THR A 108 -7.12 19.33 -5.74
N TRP A 109 -8.44 19.14 -5.63
CA TRP A 109 -9.06 18.38 -4.55
C TRP A 109 -8.60 16.91 -4.55
N PHE A 110 -8.61 16.25 -5.73
CA PHE A 110 -8.22 14.85 -5.85
C PHE A 110 -6.76 14.61 -5.44
N PHE A 111 -5.83 15.43 -5.95
CA PHE A 111 -4.41 15.31 -5.59
C PHE A 111 -4.13 15.73 -4.13
N ALA A 112 -4.88 16.67 -3.58
CA ALA A 112 -4.81 16.98 -2.16
C ALA A 112 -5.24 15.77 -1.31
N LYS A 113 -6.32 15.09 -1.67
CA LYS A 113 -6.79 13.87 -1.02
C LYS A 113 -5.76 12.74 -1.11
N ALA A 114 -5.17 12.51 -2.30
CA ALA A 114 -4.09 11.53 -2.47
C ALA A 114 -2.88 11.87 -1.58
N GLY A 115 -2.45 13.13 -1.54
CA GLY A 115 -1.34 13.57 -0.69
C GLY A 115 -1.62 13.42 0.79
N VAL A 116 -2.82 13.77 1.25
CA VAL A 116 -3.21 13.63 2.67
C VAL A 116 -3.35 12.16 3.08
N LEU A 117 -3.79 11.27 2.18
CA LEU A 117 -3.84 9.82 2.44
C LEU A 117 -2.42 9.22 2.53
N THR A 118 -1.48 9.72 1.73
CA THR A 118 -0.12 9.15 1.66
C THR A 118 0.58 9.15 3.02
N ALA A 119 0.53 10.26 3.77
CA ALA A 119 1.25 10.39 5.04
C ALA A 119 0.81 9.36 6.11
N PRO A 120 -0.48 9.21 6.46
CA PRO A 120 -0.91 8.24 7.46
C PRO A 120 -0.72 6.79 6.98
N VAL A 121 -0.86 6.51 5.68
CA VAL A 121 -0.60 5.18 5.14
C VAL A 121 0.89 4.85 5.20
N LEU A 122 1.79 5.79 4.87
CA LEU A 122 3.24 5.61 5.06
C LEU A 122 3.59 5.30 6.51
N ILE A 123 3.02 6.04 7.47
CA ILE A 123 3.26 5.81 8.89
C ILE A 123 2.75 4.44 9.31
N ALA A 124 1.52 4.09 8.96
CA ALA A 124 0.94 2.78 9.28
C ALA A 124 1.73 1.63 8.65
N SER A 125 2.13 1.77 7.38
CA SER A 125 2.95 0.77 6.68
C SER A 125 4.34 0.64 7.31
N ALA A 126 4.97 1.74 7.72
CA ALA A 126 6.25 1.70 8.42
C ALA A 126 6.14 0.99 9.78
N LEU A 127 5.08 1.28 10.55
CA LEU A 127 4.82 0.59 11.81
C LEU A 127 4.52 -0.90 11.60
N ALA A 128 3.75 -1.25 10.58
CA ALA A 128 3.43 -2.63 10.23
C ALA A 128 4.69 -3.42 9.85
N VAL A 129 5.53 -2.87 8.99
CA VAL A 129 6.77 -3.50 8.54
C VAL A 129 7.79 -3.59 9.69
N ALA A 130 7.96 -2.52 10.47
CA ALA A 130 8.83 -2.54 11.65
C ALA A 130 8.36 -3.57 12.69
N GLY A 131 7.07 -3.62 12.98
CA GLY A 131 6.48 -4.62 13.88
C GLY A 131 6.67 -6.05 13.38
N SER A 132 6.49 -6.31 12.09
CA SER A 132 6.72 -7.62 11.48
C SER A 132 8.20 -8.01 11.49
N ALA A 133 9.11 -7.06 11.23
CA ALA A 133 10.55 -7.29 11.31
C ALA A 133 10.98 -7.62 12.76
N LEU A 134 10.47 -6.87 13.75
CA LEU A 134 10.72 -7.13 15.17
C LEU A 134 10.18 -8.50 15.60
N ALA A 135 8.97 -8.87 15.18
CA ALA A 135 8.43 -10.18 15.44
C ALA A 135 9.30 -11.30 14.83
N GLY A 136 9.76 -11.12 13.59
CA GLY A 136 10.71 -12.04 12.95
C GLY A 136 12.01 -12.18 13.76
N LEU A 137 12.62 -11.06 14.17
CA LEU A 137 13.85 -11.04 14.96
C LEU A 137 13.71 -11.77 16.31
N LEU A 138 12.55 -11.71 16.94
CA LEU A 138 12.31 -12.35 18.23
C LEU A 138 11.95 -13.84 18.11
N ILE A 139 11.24 -14.23 17.05
CA ILE A 139 10.66 -15.56 16.90
C ILE A 139 11.57 -16.51 16.12
N LEU A 140 12.16 -16.07 15.01
CA LEU A 140 12.93 -16.95 14.10
C LEU A 140 14.16 -17.60 14.72
N PRO A 141 14.94 -16.97 15.64
CA PRO A 141 16.06 -17.65 16.29
C PRO A 141 15.63 -18.91 17.05
N GLY A 142 14.49 -18.87 17.74
CA GLY A 142 13.90 -20.01 18.42
C GLY A 142 13.39 -21.13 17.49
N ARG A 143 13.34 -20.86 16.18
CA ARG A 143 12.91 -21.78 15.12
C ARG A 143 14.06 -22.36 14.30
N GLY A 144 15.31 -22.17 14.75
CA GLY A 144 16.50 -22.72 14.10
C GLY A 144 17.13 -21.81 13.04
N PHE A 145 16.64 -20.60 12.85
CA PHE A 145 17.25 -19.62 11.96
C PHE A 145 18.44 -18.97 12.68
N THR A 146 19.66 -19.22 12.19
CA THR A 146 20.91 -18.66 12.73
C THR A 146 21.54 -17.68 11.73
N PRO A 147 22.50 -16.84 12.14
CA PRO A 147 23.25 -15.98 11.21
C PRO A 147 23.92 -16.73 10.06
N ALA A 148 24.31 -18.01 10.29
CA ALA A 148 24.88 -18.86 9.23
C ALA A 148 23.86 -19.21 8.12
N HIS A 149 22.58 -19.08 8.37
CA HIS A 149 21.48 -19.31 7.42
C HIS A 149 20.97 -18.02 6.77
N GLY A 150 21.73 -16.93 6.82
CA GLY A 150 21.32 -15.64 6.29
C GLY A 150 20.23 -14.94 7.13
N TYR A 151 20.13 -15.34 8.42
CA TYR A 151 19.25 -14.65 9.36
C TYR A 151 19.68 -13.18 9.50
N ALA A 152 18.76 -12.32 9.16
CA ALA A 152 18.97 -10.90 9.01
C ALA A 152 19.47 -10.22 10.28
N SER A 153 20.53 -9.49 10.15
CA SER A 153 20.70 -8.27 10.94
C SER A 153 19.88 -7.19 10.21
N LEU A 154 18.99 -6.48 10.89
CA LEU A 154 18.28 -5.29 10.33
C LEU A 154 19.23 -4.21 9.77
N THR A 155 20.53 -4.44 9.86
CA THR A 155 21.62 -3.60 9.38
C THR A 155 22.14 -4.01 7.99
N ALA A 156 21.75 -5.17 7.45
CA ALA A 156 22.12 -5.56 6.09
C ALA A 156 21.34 -4.73 5.07
N GLY A 157 22.03 -4.19 4.06
CA GLY A 157 21.40 -3.33 3.05
C GLY A 157 20.24 -4.01 2.29
N ALA A 158 20.27 -5.35 2.18
CA ALA A 158 19.19 -6.13 1.57
C ALA A 158 17.89 -6.10 2.40
N ASP A 159 18.00 -6.21 3.73
CA ASP A 159 16.85 -6.20 4.64
C ASP A 159 16.22 -4.81 4.73
N LEU A 160 17.06 -3.77 4.81
CA LEU A 160 16.58 -2.38 4.81
C LEU A 160 15.87 -2.06 3.48
N ARG A 161 16.40 -2.54 2.35
CA ARG A 161 15.74 -2.42 1.05
C ARG A 161 14.38 -3.12 1.06
N ALA A 162 14.31 -4.36 1.55
CA ALA A 162 13.08 -5.14 1.64
C ALA A 162 12.03 -4.44 2.51
N ALA A 163 12.44 -3.92 3.68
CA ALA A 163 11.56 -3.17 4.57
C ALA A 163 11.09 -1.85 3.94
N ALA A 164 12.00 -1.03 3.43
CA ALA A 164 11.63 0.23 2.78
C ALA A 164 10.76 0.00 1.55
N GLY A 165 11.07 -1.00 0.73
CA GLY A 165 10.29 -1.38 -0.43
C GLY A 165 8.89 -1.86 -0.06
N ALA A 166 8.74 -2.61 1.02
CA ALA A 166 7.45 -3.05 1.53
C ALA A 166 6.55 -1.87 1.99
N VAL A 167 7.13 -0.86 2.63
CA VAL A 167 6.43 0.38 3.02
C VAL A 167 5.93 1.13 1.78
N VAL A 168 6.80 1.31 0.79
CA VAL A 168 6.46 1.96 -0.48
C VAL A 168 5.37 1.15 -1.21
N TYR A 169 5.50 -0.17 -1.24
CA TYR A 169 4.53 -1.06 -1.85
C TYR A 169 3.11 -0.88 -1.28
N LEU A 170 2.95 -0.98 0.05
CA LEU A 170 1.64 -0.80 0.70
C LEU A 170 1.05 0.58 0.43
N THR A 171 1.89 1.61 0.40
CA THR A 171 1.46 2.98 0.08
C THR A 171 0.98 3.09 -1.37
N LEU A 172 1.69 2.49 -2.31
CA LEU A 172 1.28 2.45 -3.72
C LEU A 172 -0.04 1.70 -3.90
N ILE A 173 -0.25 0.58 -3.19
CA ILE A 173 -1.53 -0.15 -3.23
C ILE A 173 -2.70 0.72 -2.73
N ALA A 174 -2.52 1.47 -1.64
CA ALA A 174 -3.57 2.37 -1.16
C ALA A 174 -3.88 3.50 -2.17
N LEU A 175 -2.86 4.07 -2.81
CA LEU A 175 -3.02 5.09 -3.84
C LEU A 175 -3.65 4.54 -5.13
N LEU A 176 -3.26 3.34 -5.56
CA LEU A 176 -3.90 2.62 -6.67
C LEU A 176 -5.40 2.47 -6.38
N SER A 177 -5.74 2.04 -5.17
CA SER A 177 -7.10 1.82 -4.72
C SER A 177 -7.93 3.11 -4.70
N LEU A 178 -7.33 4.21 -4.25
CA LEU A 178 -7.93 5.55 -4.32
C LEU A 178 -8.26 5.94 -5.77
N GLY A 179 -7.32 5.71 -6.71
CA GLY A 179 -7.51 6.01 -8.13
C GLY A 179 -8.65 5.19 -8.75
N VAL A 180 -8.70 3.89 -8.47
CA VAL A 180 -9.78 3.01 -8.93
C VAL A 180 -11.13 3.45 -8.35
N ALA A 181 -11.19 3.75 -7.06
CA ALA A 181 -12.43 4.21 -6.40
C ALA A 181 -12.95 5.54 -6.99
N ALA A 182 -12.05 6.46 -7.32
CA ALA A 182 -12.40 7.72 -8.00
C ALA A 182 -12.99 7.49 -9.40
N ALA A 183 -12.49 6.49 -10.13
CA ALA A 183 -12.98 6.15 -11.46
C ALA A 183 -14.33 5.44 -11.44
N VAL A 184 -14.52 4.51 -10.49
CA VAL A 184 -15.70 3.64 -10.38
C VAL A 184 -16.86 4.33 -9.66
N ARG A 185 -16.57 5.16 -8.65
CA ARG A 185 -17.55 5.89 -7.82
C ARG A 185 -18.46 5.02 -6.94
N ASP A 186 -18.13 3.74 -6.81
CA ASP A 186 -18.79 2.80 -5.92
C ASP A 186 -17.75 2.07 -5.10
N SER A 187 -17.91 2.07 -3.78
CA SER A 187 -16.91 1.50 -2.86
C SER A 187 -16.83 -0.03 -2.96
N ALA A 188 -17.99 -0.71 -3.09
CA ALA A 188 -18.01 -2.17 -3.12
C ALA A 188 -17.40 -2.71 -4.41
N VAL A 189 -17.77 -2.12 -5.54
CA VAL A 189 -17.20 -2.47 -6.85
C VAL A 189 -15.72 -2.15 -6.90
N ALA A 190 -15.28 -1.00 -6.37
CA ALA A 190 -13.88 -0.62 -6.34
C ALA A 190 -13.04 -1.59 -5.49
N ILE A 191 -13.52 -2.01 -4.30
CA ILE A 191 -12.85 -3.03 -3.48
C ILE A 191 -12.73 -4.33 -4.26
N GLY A 192 -13.83 -4.81 -4.87
CA GLY A 192 -13.82 -6.04 -5.67
C GLY A 192 -12.82 -6.00 -6.83
N LEU A 193 -12.79 -4.88 -7.58
CA LEU A 193 -11.87 -4.69 -8.70
C LEU A 193 -10.41 -4.66 -8.25
N VAL A 194 -10.09 -3.95 -7.16
CA VAL A 194 -8.71 -3.88 -6.65
C VAL A 194 -8.25 -5.22 -6.12
N LEU A 195 -9.06 -5.90 -5.30
CA LEU A 195 -8.72 -7.23 -4.80
C LEU A 195 -8.61 -8.24 -5.95
N GLY A 196 -9.52 -8.18 -6.92
CA GLY A 196 -9.41 -8.97 -8.14
C GLY A 196 -8.11 -8.70 -8.89
N LEU A 197 -7.75 -7.42 -9.12
CA LEU A 197 -6.50 -7.04 -9.76
C LEU A 197 -5.27 -7.59 -9.01
N LEU A 198 -5.27 -7.52 -7.68
CA LEU A 198 -4.14 -7.99 -6.87
C LEU A 198 -4.02 -9.52 -6.91
N TYR A 199 -5.08 -10.24 -6.60
CA TYR A 199 -5.00 -11.68 -6.35
C TYR A 199 -5.24 -12.54 -7.58
N LEU A 200 -5.87 -12.04 -8.64
CA LEU A 200 -6.19 -12.83 -9.83
C LEU A 200 -4.92 -13.21 -10.61
N PHE A 201 -3.94 -12.29 -10.75
CA PHE A 201 -2.71 -12.57 -11.49
C PHE A 201 -1.92 -13.75 -10.95
N PRO A 202 -1.58 -13.83 -9.65
CA PRO A 202 -0.88 -14.98 -9.10
C PRO A 202 -1.72 -16.28 -9.15
N ILE A 203 -3.05 -16.19 -9.01
CA ILE A 203 -3.93 -17.36 -9.13
C ILE A 203 -3.88 -17.89 -10.57
N ILE A 204 -4.04 -17.05 -11.57
CA ILE A 204 -3.95 -17.47 -12.98
C ILE A 204 -2.55 -18.02 -13.29
N ALA A 205 -1.50 -17.33 -12.83
CA ALA A 205 -0.12 -17.79 -13.05
C ALA A 205 0.15 -19.18 -12.45
N SER A 206 -0.51 -19.54 -11.34
CA SER A 206 -0.38 -20.88 -10.72
C SER A 206 -1.14 -21.98 -11.48
N LEU A 207 -2.14 -21.62 -12.28
CA LEU A 207 -2.96 -22.57 -13.07
C LEU A 207 -2.40 -22.78 -14.48
N VAL A 208 -1.53 -21.89 -14.96
CA VAL A 208 -0.95 -21.94 -16.29
C VAL A 208 0.23 -22.90 -16.32
N SER A 209 0.17 -23.94 -17.18
CA SER A 209 1.24 -24.91 -17.36
C SER A 209 2.43 -24.38 -18.16
N ASP A 210 2.24 -23.34 -18.99
CA ASP A 210 3.31 -22.69 -19.75
C ASP A 210 4.14 -21.78 -18.85
N ALA A 211 5.39 -22.18 -18.61
CA ALA A 211 6.32 -21.45 -17.75
C ALA A 211 6.60 -20.02 -18.26
N THR A 212 6.58 -19.79 -19.57
CA THR A 212 6.83 -18.47 -20.16
C THR A 212 5.66 -17.53 -19.87
N LEU A 213 4.43 -18.01 -20.07
CA LEU A 213 3.23 -17.23 -19.79
C LEU A 213 3.06 -16.99 -18.31
N ALA A 214 3.28 -18.00 -17.44
CA ALA A 214 3.24 -17.87 -16.01
C ALA A 214 4.23 -16.79 -15.52
N ARG A 215 5.47 -16.79 -16.04
CA ARG A 215 6.49 -15.79 -15.72
C ARG A 215 6.07 -14.38 -16.17
N ARG A 216 5.48 -14.21 -17.34
CA ARG A 216 4.96 -12.92 -17.81
C ARG A 216 3.83 -12.39 -16.93
N LEU A 217 2.91 -13.25 -16.53
CA LEU A 217 1.83 -12.89 -15.60
C LEU A 217 2.38 -12.41 -14.26
N GLN A 218 3.40 -13.08 -13.74
CA GLN A 218 4.08 -12.65 -12.52
C GLN A 218 4.79 -11.29 -12.66
N GLN A 219 5.37 -11.01 -13.84
CA GLN A 219 6.03 -9.72 -14.12
C GLN A 219 5.05 -8.55 -14.23
N ILE A 220 3.84 -8.78 -14.74
CA ILE A 220 2.84 -7.73 -14.98
C ILE A 220 1.95 -7.54 -13.74
N GLY A 221 1.70 -8.60 -12.97
CA GLY A 221 0.81 -8.57 -11.82
C GLY A 221 1.33 -7.65 -10.71
N PRO A 222 0.51 -6.72 -10.20
CA PRO A 222 0.97 -5.75 -9.19
C PRO A 222 1.36 -6.42 -7.87
N LEU A 223 0.72 -7.53 -7.49
CA LEU A 223 1.05 -8.27 -6.28
C LEU A 223 2.38 -9.02 -6.44
N SER A 224 2.50 -9.87 -7.46
CA SER A 224 3.68 -10.71 -7.66
C SER A 224 4.94 -9.87 -7.88
N ALA A 225 4.87 -8.91 -8.82
CA ALA A 225 5.99 -8.01 -9.10
C ALA A 225 6.36 -7.14 -7.88
N GLY A 226 5.37 -6.60 -7.17
CA GLY A 226 5.61 -5.72 -6.04
C GLY A 226 6.24 -6.42 -4.84
N LEU A 227 5.86 -7.67 -4.57
CA LEU A 227 6.40 -8.45 -3.45
C LEU A 227 7.81 -8.99 -3.70
N ASP A 228 8.32 -8.97 -4.94
CA ASP A 228 9.70 -9.31 -5.25
C ASP A 228 10.70 -8.40 -4.50
N VAL A 229 10.28 -7.20 -4.07
CA VAL A 229 11.12 -6.30 -3.26
C VAL A 229 11.50 -6.87 -1.90
N GLN A 230 10.71 -7.81 -1.36
CA GLN A 230 10.95 -8.45 -0.07
C GLN A 230 12.04 -9.52 -0.11
N ALA A 231 12.45 -9.97 -1.30
CA ALA A 231 13.46 -10.99 -1.43
C ALA A 231 14.84 -10.46 -1.01
N THR A 232 15.47 -11.11 -0.03
CA THR A 232 16.84 -10.82 0.40
C THR A 232 17.82 -11.88 -0.10
N THR A 233 17.33 -13.09 -0.36
CA THR A 233 18.10 -14.21 -0.93
C THR A 233 17.55 -14.61 -2.29
N GLY A 234 18.39 -15.22 -3.14
CA GLY A 234 17.95 -15.72 -4.45
C GLY A 234 17.46 -14.66 -5.44
N VAL A 235 17.90 -13.42 -5.31
CA VAL A 235 17.41 -12.26 -6.10
C VAL A 235 17.56 -12.50 -7.62
N ASN A 236 18.59 -13.25 -8.03
CA ASN A 236 18.86 -13.54 -9.45
C ASN A 236 17.84 -14.52 -10.08
N SER A 237 17.10 -15.27 -9.29
CA SER A 237 16.07 -16.20 -9.76
C SER A 237 14.68 -15.56 -9.88
N LEU A 238 14.52 -14.32 -9.43
CA LEU A 238 13.26 -13.60 -9.49
C LEU A 238 12.86 -13.25 -10.93
N PRO A 239 11.56 -13.17 -11.23
CA PRO A 239 11.06 -12.70 -12.53
C PRO A 239 11.52 -11.29 -12.88
N LEU A 240 11.61 -10.41 -11.88
CA LEU A 240 12.04 -9.00 -11.95
C LEU A 240 13.03 -8.69 -10.84
N THR A 241 13.87 -7.68 -11.06
CA THR A 241 14.65 -7.13 -9.96
C THR A 241 13.73 -6.42 -8.96
N PRO A 242 14.10 -6.36 -7.66
CA PRO A 242 13.27 -5.75 -6.62
C PRO A 242 12.74 -4.35 -6.95
N TRP A 243 13.57 -3.50 -7.55
CA TRP A 243 13.18 -2.14 -7.93
C TRP A 243 12.30 -2.09 -9.18
N GLN A 244 12.52 -3.00 -10.14
CA GLN A 244 11.65 -3.11 -11.32
C GLN A 244 10.26 -3.56 -10.92
N GLY A 245 10.14 -4.49 -9.96
CA GLY A 245 8.86 -4.90 -9.42
C GLY A 245 8.06 -3.76 -8.80
N LEU A 246 8.70 -2.91 -7.98
CA LEU A 246 8.07 -1.67 -7.48
C LEU A 246 7.71 -0.70 -8.61
N GLY A 247 8.52 -0.62 -9.66
CA GLY A 247 8.22 0.18 -10.85
C GLY A 247 6.92 -0.25 -11.53
N VAL A 248 6.67 -1.56 -11.63
CA VAL A 248 5.39 -2.09 -12.16
C VAL A 248 4.21 -1.62 -11.31
N VAL A 249 4.30 -1.72 -9.98
CA VAL A 249 3.23 -1.25 -9.09
C VAL A 249 3.04 0.26 -9.20
N ALA A 250 4.12 1.03 -9.32
CA ALA A 250 4.05 2.48 -9.53
C ALA A 250 3.34 2.85 -10.86
N LEU A 251 3.58 2.09 -11.93
CA LEU A 251 2.88 2.27 -13.20
C LEU A 251 1.37 1.97 -13.08
N TRP A 252 1.00 0.89 -12.42
CA TRP A 252 -0.40 0.58 -12.12
C TRP A 252 -1.06 1.69 -11.30
N THR A 253 -0.36 2.18 -10.27
CA THR A 253 -0.83 3.28 -9.42
C THR A 253 -1.00 4.58 -10.21
N ALA A 254 -0.02 4.94 -11.02
CA ALA A 254 -0.09 6.12 -11.88
C ALA A 254 -1.25 6.02 -12.88
N GLY A 255 -1.43 4.86 -13.52
CA GLY A 255 -2.55 4.59 -14.42
C GLY A 255 -3.91 4.74 -13.72
N ALA A 256 -4.06 4.15 -12.53
CA ALA A 256 -5.30 4.25 -11.75
C ALA A 256 -5.60 5.70 -11.32
N LEU A 257 -4.59 6.43 -10.84
CA LEU A 257 -4.74 7.86 -10.47
C LEU A 257 -5.09 8.72 -11.68
N LEU A 258 -4.50 8.47 -12.84
CA LEU A 258 -4.84 9.17 -14.08
C LEU A 258 -6.28 8.87 -14.51
N LEU A 259 -6.70 7.60 -14.48
CA LEU A 259 -8.09 7.23 -14.79
C LEU A 259 -9.08 7.88 -13.82
N GLY A 260 -8.78 7.90 -12.53
CA GLY A 260 -9.60 8.59 -11.52
C GLY A 260 -9.68 10.10 -11.78
N ALA A 261 -8.55 10.74 -12.08
CA ALA A 261 -8.48 12.17 -12.41
C ALA A 261 -9.28 12.50 -13.67
N LEU A 262 -9.18 11.69 -14.73
CA LEU A 262 -9.93 11.86 -15.97
C LEU A 262 -11.45 11.64 -15.73
N ALA A 263 -11.81 10.61 -14.97
CA ALA A 263 -13.22 10.37 -14.62
C ALA A 263 -13.85 11.56 -13.86
N LEU A 264 -13.09 12.19 -12.95
CA LEU A 264 -13.53 13.40 -12.25
C LEU A 264 -13.63 14.62 -13.16
N LYS A 265 -12.78 14.70 -14.19
CA LYS A 265 -12.78 15.83 -15.12
C LYS A 265 -13.94 15.76 -16.12
N PHE A 266 -14.22 14.56 -16.67
CA PHE A 266 -15.13 14.39 -17.80
C PHE A 266 -16.53 13.91 -17.40
N ARG A 267 -16.73 13.38 -16.21
CA ARG A 267 -18.03 12.94 -15.71
C ARG A 267 -18.51 13.92 -14.64
N ASP A 268 -19.76 14.36 -14.75
CA ASP A 268 -20.39 15.19 -13.73
C ASP A 268 -20.56 14.40 -12.43
N ALA A 269 -20.40 15.12 -11.32
CA ALA A 269 -20.46 14.54 -9.98
C ALA A 269 -21.93 14.44 -9.52
#